data_fe8e12876ad75ebb612cb538e8e32d67
#
_entry.id   fe8e12876ad75ebb612cb538e8e32d67
#
_cell.length_a   1.000
_cell.length_b   1.000
_cell.length_c   1.000
_cell.angle_alpha   90.00
_cell.angle_beta   90.00
_cell.angle_gamma   90.00
#
_symmetry.space_group_name_H-M   'P 1'
#
loop_
_entity.id
_entity.type
_entity.pdbx_description
1 polymer ?
#
loop_
_entity_poly.entity_id
_entity_poly.type
_entity_poly.pdbx_seq_one_letter_code
_entity_poly.pdbx_strand_id
1 'polypeptide(L)'
;MLQSTSRFIAQRQWLIWFWSFLILVACTWPGKDIPAAPVVGFDKIVHSGLFTVWAILALIIYPEKSRLVVGLGMAYGLGLEFYQQLLPFDRTFDWWDAVADAVGVLIGYVFTKLVLKD
;
A
#
# COMPACT_ATOMS: atom_id res chain seq x y z
N MET A 1 -5.77 15.42 -18.98
CA MET A 1 -6.00 15.48 -17.54
C MET A 1 -5.17 14.44 -16.78
N LEU A 2 -5.26 13.16 -17.14
CA LEU A 2 -4.46 12.12 -16.48
C LEU A 2 -2.96 12.34 -16.63
N GLN A 3 -2.52 12.77 -17.81
CA GLN A 3 -1.10 13.06 -18.03
C GLN A 3 -0.61 14.21 -17.15
N SER A 4 -1.44 15.24 -16.94
CA SER A 4 -1.07 16.34 -16.06
C SER A 4 -0.94 15.89 -14.62
N THR A 5 -1.87 15.05 -14.16
CA THR A 5 -1.84 14.50 -12.81
C THR A 5 -0.61 13.60 -12.62
N SER A 6 -0.33 12.74 -13.61
CA SER A 6 0.85 11.87 -13.55
C SER A 6 2.13 12.69 -13.49
N ARG A 7 2.21 13.75 -14.29
CA ARG A 7 3.39 14.63 -14.31
C ARG A 7 3.57 15.34 -12.97
N PHE A 8 2.47 15.81 -12.38
CA PHE A 8 2.50 16.45 -11.07
C PHE A 8 3.08 15.49 -10.02
N ILE A 9 2.59 14.25 -10.02
CA ILE A 9 3.04 13.24 -9.06
C ILE A 9 4.48 12.84 -9.33
N ALA A 10 4.85 12.66 -10.60
CA ALA A 10 6.20 12.22 -10.96
C ALA A 10 7.28 13.21 -10.50
N GLN A 11 6.95 14.48 -10.40
CA GLN A 11 7.88 15.53 -9.96
C GLN A 11 7.94 15.63 -8.44
N ARG A 12 7.16 14.84 -7.71
CA ARG A 12 7.07 14.91 -6.25
C ARG A 12 7.33 13.56 -5.62
N GLN A 13 8.58 13.14 -5.73
CA GLN A 13 9.01 11.84 -5.20
C GLN A 13 8.73 11.68 -3.71
N TRP A 14 8.68 12.78 -2.98
CA TRP A 14 8.38 12.75 -1.56
C TRP A 14 7.01 12.13 -1.24
N LEU A 15 6.08 12.12 -2.21
CA LEU A 15 4.74 11.56 -2.01
C LEU A 15 4.79 10.07 -1.68
N ILE A 16 5.68 9.30 -2.33
CA ILE A 16 5.76 7.87 -2.04
C ILE A 16 6.30 7.63 -0.63
N TRP A 17 7.26 8.44 -0.19
CA TRP A 17 7.79 8.34 1.16
C TRP A 17 6.75 8.74 2.20
N PHE A 18 6.00 9.79 1.93
CA PHE A 18 4.93 10.24 2.81
C PHE A 18 3.84 9.17 2.93
N TRP A 19 3.41 8.60 1.81
CA TRP A 19 2.38 7.56 1.82
C TRP A 19 2.86 6.30 2.53
N SER A 20 4.12 5.91 2.29
CA SER A 20 4.72 4.78 2.99
C SER A 20 4.72 5.02 4.51
N PHE A 21 5.01 6.24 4.94
CA PHE A 21 4.97 6.59 6.35
C PHE A 21 3.56 6.51 6.91
N LEU A 22 2.56 6.96 6.17
CA LEU A 22 1.17 6.86 6.60
C LEU A 22 0.73 5.40 6.77
N ILE A 23 1.15 4.54 5.85
CA ILE A 23 0.88 3.10 5.99
C ILE A 23 1.52 2.57 7.27
N LEU A 24 2.76 2.94 7.53
CA LEU A 24 3.47 2.50 8.72
C LEU A 24 2.75 2.97 9.99
N VAL A 25 2.32 4.23 10.02
CA VAL A 25 1.57 4.78 11.16
C VAL A 25 0.27 4.01 11.37
N ALA A 26 -0.47 3.76 10.29
CA ALA A 26 -1.73 3.01 10.38
C ALA A 26 -1.48 1.60 10.92
N CYS A 27 -0.40 0.96 10.51
CA CYS A 27 -0.05 -0.40 10.96
C CYS A 27 0.51 -0.40 12.38
N THR A 28 0.99 0.73 12.88
CA THR A 28 1.50 0.85 14.25
C THR A 28 0.40 1.13 15.25
N TRP A 29 -0.77 1.58 14.79
CA TRP A 29 -1.87 1.94 15.67
C TRP A 29 -2.26 0.74 16.53
N PRO A 30 -2.43 0.93 17.87
CA PRO A 30 -2.79 -0.19 18.75
C PRO A 30 -4.13 -0.82 18.34
N GLY A 31 -4.15 -2.16 18.28
CA GLY A 31 -5.35 -2.88 17.85
C GLY A 31 -6.57 -2.60 18.71
N LYS A 32 -6.36 -2.40 20.00
CA LYS A 32 -7.44 -2.12 20.95
C LYS A 32 -8.13 -0.78 20.70
N ASP A 33 -7.43 0.16 20.03
CA ASP A 33 -7.97 1.49 19.74
C ASP A 33 -8.61 1.58 18.36
N ILE A 34 -8.63 0.47 17.62
CA ILE A 34 -9.25 0.43 16.30
C ILE A 34 -10.73 0.13 16.46
N PRO A 35 -11.63 0.97 15.88
CA PRO A 35 -13.07 0.71 15.96
C PRO A 35 -13.43 -0.63 15.31
N ALA A 36 -14.51 -1.25 15.81
CA ALA A 36 -15.01 -2.48 15.22
C ALA A 36 -15.38 -2.25 13.75
N ALA A 37 -14.96 -3.21 12.90
CA ALA A 37 -15.26 -3.13 11.47
C ALA A 37 -16.76 -3.32 11.21
N PRO A 38 -17.34 -2.54 10.28
CA PRO A 38 -18.77 -2.68 9.95
C PRO A 38 -19.09 -4.00 9.27
N VAL A 39 -18.12 -4.63 8.59
CA VAL A 39 -18.30 -5.91 7.91
C VAL A 39 -17.06 -6.76 8.09
N VAL A 40 -17.24 -8.07 7.99
CA VAL A 40 -16.11 -9.01 8.05
C VAL A 40 -15.18 -8.74 6.86
N GLY A 41 -13.89 -8.69 7.13
CA GLY A 41 -12.88 -8.45 6.10
C GLY A 41 -12.68 -6.99 5.72
N PHE A 42 -13.31 -6.06 6.44
CA PHE A 42 -13.14 -4.63 6.16
C PHE A 42 -11.68 -4.20 6.27
N ASP A 43 -10.95 -4.75 7.23
CA ASP A 43 -9.53 -4.46 7.40
C ASP A 43 -8.72 -4.86 6.16
N LYS A 44 -9.09 -5.96 5.49
CA LYS A 44 -8.43 -6.41 4.26
C LYS A 44 -8.66 -5.44 3.12
N ILE A 45 -9.87 -4.87 3.06
CA ILE A 45 -10.19 -3.86 2.05
C ILE A 45 -9.35 -2.61 2.28
N VAL A 46 -9.19 -2.18 3.53
CA VAL A 46 -8.36 -1.02 3.87
C VAL A 46 -6.91 -1.27 3.48
N HIS A 47 -6.34 -2.44 3.84
CA HIS A 47 -4.98 -2.81 3.47
C HIS A 47 -4.79 -2.79 1.96
N SER A 48 -5.69 -3.44 1.24
CA SER A 48 -5.63 -3.48 -0.21
C SER A 48 -5.68 -2.08 -0.82
N GLY A 49 -6.57 -1.22 -0.30
CA GLY A 49 -6.68 0.16 -0.77
C GLY A 49 -5.43 0.97 -0.55
N LEU A 50 -4.83 0.86 0.64
CA LEU A 50 -3.60 1.57 0.97
C LEU A 50 -2.47 1.17 0.02
N PHE A 51 -2.32 -0.11 -0.27
CA PHE A 51 -1.27 -0.60 -1.15
C PHE A 51 -1.57 -0.35 -2.63
N THR A 52 -2.84 -0.28 -3.00
CA THR A 52 -3.22 0.13 -4.35
C THR A 52 -2.72 1.55 -4.63
N VAL A 53 -3.00 2.48 -3.71
CA VAL A 53 -2.53 3.86 -3.84
C VAL A 53 -1.01 3.91 -3.83
N TRP A 54 -0.37 3.15 -2.94
CA TRP A 54 1.10 3.09 -2.87
C TRP A 54 1.68 2.67 -4.23
N ALA A 55 1.13 1.62 -4.82
CA ALA A 55 1.62 1.11 -6.10
C ALA A 55 1.42 2.12 -7.22
N ILE A 56 0.26 2.77 -7.25
CA ILE A 56 -0.01 3.78 -8.28
C ILE A 56 0.99 4.93 -8.17
N LEU A 57 1.21 5.45 -6.96
CA LEU A 57 2.17 6.53 -6.74
C LEU A 57 3.58 6.09 -7.16
N ALA A 58 4.00 4.91 -6.71
CA ALA A 58 5.36 4.43 -7.01
C ALA A 58 5.56 4.19 -8.51
N LEU A 59 4.55 3.67 -9.19
CA LEU A 59 4.66 3.40 -10.63
C LEU A 59 4.61 4.67 -11.46
N ILE A 60 3.93 5.71 -10.99
CA ILE A 60 3.96 7.01 -11.65
C ILE A 60 5.34 7.65 -11.49
N ILE A 61 5.91 7.56 -10.29
CA ILE A 61 7.22 8.16 -10.00
C ILE A 61 8.36 7.38 -10.66
N TYR A 62 8.25 6.04 -10.68
CA TYR A 62 9.28 5.15 -11.21
C TYR A 62 8.72 4.21 -12.27
N PRO A 63 8.24 4.73 -13.41
CA PRO A 63 7.56 3.90 -14.41
C PRO A 63 8.45 2.84 -15.05
N GLU A 64 9.75 3.05 -15.05
CA GLU A 64 10.72 2.14 -15.67
C GLU A 64 11.12 1.00 -14.73
N LYS A 65 10.69 1.05 -13.47
CA LYS A 65 11.08 0.08 -12.45
C LYS A 65 9.87 -0.70 -11.93
N SER A 66 8.93 -1.01 -12.82
CA SER A 66 7.67 -1.63 -12.40
C SER A 66 7.85 -2.95 -11.67
N ARG A 67 8.79 -3.80 -12.12
CA ARG A 67 9.05 -5.07 -11.44
C ARG A 67 9.59 -4.86 -10.03
N LEU A 68 10.51 -3.91 -9.89
CA LEU A 68 11.07 -3.57 -8.59
C LEU A 68 10.00 -3.00 -7.67
N VAL A 69 9.14 -2.12 -8.19
CA VAL A 69 8.05 -1.52 -7.42
C VAL A 69 7.10 -2.60 -6.90
N VAL A 70 6.67 -3.52 -7.77
CA VAL A 70 5.77 -4.60 -7.35
C VAL A 70 6.43 -5.47 -6.28
N GLY A 71 7.68 -5.85 -6.50
CA GLY A 71 8.42 -6.67 -5.53
C GLY A 71 8.57 -5.96 -4.19
N LEU A 72 8.93 -4.68 -4.21
CA LEU A 72 9.09 -3.90 -2.97
C LEU A 72 7.76 -3.70 -2.26
N GLY A 73 6.67 -3.51 -2.99
CA GLY A 73 5.35 -3.38 -2.39
C GLY A 73 4.93 -4.64 -1.66
N MET A 74 5.15 -5.79 -2.28
CA MET A 74 4.85 -7.07 -1.65
C MET A 74 5.75 -7.32 -0.43
N ALA A 75 7.04 -7.00 -0.55
CA ALA A 75 7.97 -7.14 0.57
C ALA A 75 7.61 -6.21 1.72
N TYR A 76 7.18 -5.00 1.42
CA TYR A 76 6.76 -4.05 2.42
C TYR A 76 5.53 -4.55 3.18
N GLY A 77 4.53 -5.05 2.44
CA GLY A 77 3.32 -5.60 3.07
C GLY A 77 3.62 -6.78 3.98
N LEU A 78 4.45 -7.71 3.51
CA LEU A 78 4.85 -8.85 4.33
C LEU A 78 5.67 -8.39 5.54
N GLY A 79 6.61 -7.49 5.32
CA GLY A 79 7.45 -6.95 6.39
C GLY A 79 6.63 -6.25 7.47
N LEU A 80 5.56 -5.56 7.09
CA LEU A 80 4.69 -4.91 8.06
C LEU A 80 3.99 -5.92 8.97
N GLU A 81 3.64 -7.11 8.45
CA GLU A 81 3.04 -8.14 9.29
C GLU A 81 4.01 -8.65 10.35
N PHE A 82 5.27 -8.86 9.97
CA PHE A 82 6.31 -9.21 10.96
C PHE A 82 6.53 -8.07 11.94
N TYR A 83 6.54 -6.83 11.46
CA TYR A 83 6.69 -5.66 12.30
C TYR A 83 5.57 -5.58 13.34
N GLN A 84 4.31 -5.78 12.91
CA GLN A 84 3.16 -5.74 13.82
C GLN A 84 3.25 -6.82 14.89
N GLN A 85 3.76 -7.98 14.55
CA GLN A 85 3.91 -9.08 15.51
C GLN A 85 4.86 -8.72 16.64
N LEU A 86 5.84 -7.85 16.38
CA LEU A 86 6.81 -7.42 17.38
C LEU A 86 6.30 -6.31 18.29
N LEU A 87 5.16 -5.68 17.96
CA LEU A 87 4.63 -4.59 18.75
C LEU A 87 3.79 -5.11 19.92
N PRO A 88 3.83 -4.43 21.09
CA PRO A 88 3.02 -4.81 22.26
C PRO A 88 1.62 -4.19 22.22
N PHE A 89 0.97 -4.14 21.05
CA PHE A 89 -0.26 -3.39 20.84
C PHE A 89 -1.43 -4.27 20.42
N ASP A 90 -1.46 -5.52 20.85
CA ASP A 90 -2.56 -6.44 20.53
C ASP A 90 -2.74 -6.67 19.03
N ARG A 91 -1.63 -6.61 18.26
CA ARG A 91 -1.60 -6.94 16.85
C ARG A 91 -0.94 -8.29 16.67
N THR A 92 -1.55 -9.12 15.82
CA THR A 92 -1.02 -10.44 15.53
C THR A 92 -0.70 -10.57 14.05
N PHE A 93 0.22 -11.50 13.71
CA PHE A 93 0.55 -11.79 12.32
C PHE A 93 -0.68 -12.37 11.63
N ASP A 94 -1.01 -11.81 10.48
CA ASP A 94 -2.16 -12.26 9.70
C ASP A 94 -1.74 -12.39 8.24
N TRP A 95 -1.59 -13.64 7.79
CA TRP A 95 -1.21 -13.90 6.40
C TRP A 95 -2.19 -13.27 5.40
N TRP A 96 -3.47 -13.19 5.76
CA TRP A 96 -4.47 -12.61 4.88
C TRP A 96 -4.28 -11.10 4.70
N ASP A 97 -3.73 -10.41 5.70
CA ASP A 97 -3.36 -9.01 5.55
C ASP A 97 -2.23 -8.86 4.53
N ALA A 98 -1.23 -9.74 4.60
CA ALA A 98 -0.15 -9.73 3.62
C ALA A 98 -0.67 -10.03 2.22
N VAL A 99 -1.59 -10.97 2.08
CA VAL A 99 -2.23 -11.28 0.80
C VAL A 99 -3.01 -10.07 0.28
N ALA A 100 -3.77 -9.40 1.16
CA ALA A 100 -4.52 -8.22 0.78
C ALA A 100 -3.61 -7.09 0.30
N ASP A 101 -2.48 -6.90 0.97
CA ASP A 101 -1.48 -5.92 0.56
C ASP A 101 -0.94 -6.24 -0.84
N ALA A 102 -0.62 -7.50 -1.08
CA ALA A 102 -0.12 -7.94 -2.39
C ALA A 102 -1.17 -7.75 -3.48
N VAL A 103 -2.42 -8.09 -3.19
CA VAL A 103 -3.53 -7.88 -4.12
C VAL A 103 -3.66 -6.39 -4.45
N GLY A 104 -3.53 -5.53 -3.44
CA GLY A 104 -3.57 -4.07 -3.63
C GLY A 104 -2.48 -3.59 -4.57
N VAL A 105 -1.25 -4.09 -4.39
CA VAL A 105 -0.14 -3.75 -5.27
C VAL A 105 -0.44 -4.17 -6.71
N LEU A 106 -0.97 -5.37 -6.90
CA LEU A 106 -1.31 -5.86 -8.24
C LEU A 106 -2.43 -5.06 -8.88
N ILE A 107 -3.45 -4.68 -8.10
CA ILE A 107 -4.54 -3.83 -8.60
C ILE A 107 -3.96 -2.49 -9.06
N GLY A 108 -3.08 -1.90 -8.26
CA GLY A 108 -2.43 -0.64 -8.62
C GLY A 108 -1.59 -0.77 -9.88
N TYR A 109 -0.86 -1.87 -10.02
CA TYR A 109 -0.07 -2.15 -11.21
C TYR A 109 -0.96 -2.23 -12.46
N VAL A 110 -2.02 -3.02 -12.40
CA VAL A 110 -2.94 -3.18 -13.54
C VAL A 110 -3.59 -1.85 -13.88
N PHE A 111 -4.09 -1.13 -12.88
CA PHE A 111 -4.71 0.17 -13.10
C PHE A 111 -3.75 1.12 -13.81
N THR A 112 -2.51 1.21 -13.32
CA THR A 112 -1.52 2.12 -13.89
C THR A 112 -1.21 1.76 -15.34
N LYS A 113 -1.08 0.47 -15.64
CA LYS A 113 -0.77 0.01 -16.99
C LYS A 113 -1.92 0.26 -17.96
N LEU A 114 -3.18 0.14 -17.50
CA LEU A 114 -4.34 0.30 -18.37
C LEU A 114 -4.80 1.74 -18.50
N VAL A 115 -4.73 2.52 -17.42
CA VAL A 115 -5.33 3.85 -17.37
C VAL A 115 -4.31 4.95 -17.58
N LEU A 116 -3.12 4.80 -16.99
CA LEU A 116 -2.07 5.84 -17.04
C LEU A 116 -0.99 5.51 -18.09
N LYS A 117 -1.31 4.63 -18.98
CA LYS A 117 -0.41 4.24 -20.06
C LYS A 117 -0.25 5.39 -21.04
N ASP A 118 1.00 5.73 -21.36
CA ASP A 118 1.34 6.73 -22.35
C ASP A 118 2.08 6.13 -23.53
#